data_cb06d36e520cc60a902bf9a1f95380b2
#
_entry.id   cb06d36e520cc60a902bf9a1f95380b2
#
_cell.length_a   1.000
_cell.length_b   1.000
_cell.length_c   1.000
_cell.angle_alpha   90.00
_cell.angle_beta   90.00
_cell.angle_gamma   90.00
#
_symmetry.space_group_name_H-M   'P 1'
#
loop_
_entity.id
_entity.type
_entity.pdbx_description
1 polymer ?
#
loop_
_entity_poly.entity_id
_entity_poly.type
_entity_poly.pdbx_seq_one_letter_code
_entity_poly.pdbx_strand_id
1 'polypeptide(L)'
;GQLDYEHLDQMVMLGMRDKSSVVRTEAIGLLTEVSLDKEKFDDTMRAVLGEGSVSEQQKLLKVLGQLDTLLTQGLIEKLIVRMGNNNLDPNLHLDLSEAIARTHSEYLGIQLAALVTDKSSDFDEVMYGGSIENGRNYFYEGSAGQCVRCHGVEKGSVGVGPNLREIGGLLTRKQLLEALVKPSKRLAPGYGVVT
;
A
#
# COMPACT_ATOMS: atom_id res chain seq x y z
N GLY A 1 2.15 -20.15 -25.59
CA GLY A 1 1.73 -21.42 -25.02
C GLY A 1 1.02 -21.16 -23.74
N GLN A 2 -0.27 -21.47 -23.62
CA GLN A 2 -0.97 -21.56 -22.34
C GLN A 2 -0.28 -22.66 -21.54
N LEU A 3 0.34 -22.29 -20.42
CA LEU A 3 0.75 -23.25 -19.42
C LEU A 3 -0.52 -23.92 -18.88
N ASP A 4 -0.52 -25.24 -18.87
CA ASP A 4 -1.61 -26.04 -18.32
C ASP A 4 -1.53 -25.94 -16.79
N TYR A 5 -2.47 -25.19 -16.20
CA TYR A 5 -2.45 -24.83 -14.78
C TYR A 5 -3.18 -25.84 -13.88
N GLU A 6 -3.18 -27.13 -14.26
CA GLU A 6 -3.89 -28.19 -13.52
C GLU A 6 -3.54 -28.27 -12.01
N HIS A 7 -2.46 -27.61 -11.57
CA HIS A 7 -2.02 -27.58 -10.17
C HIS A 7 -1.60 -26.17 -9.70
N LEU A 8 -2.12 -25.10 -10.33
CA LEU A 8 -1.73 -23.73 -9.96
C LEU A 8 -2.04 -23.43 -8.48
N ASP A 9 -3.19 -23.88 -7.99
CA ASP A 9 -3.60 -23.74 -6.60
C ASP A 9 -2.57 -24.35 -5.63
N GLN A 10 -2.08 -25.55 -5.93
CA GLN A 10 -1.05 -26.21 -5.11
C GLN A 10 0.27 -25.47 -5.17
N MET A 11 0.68 -24.98 -6.34
CA MET A 11 1.91 -24.22 -6.51
C MET A 11 1.85 -22.88 -5.75
N VAL A 12 0.72 -22.17 -5.82
CA VAL A 12 0.49 -20.92 -5.09
C VAL A 12 0.55 -21.17 -3.58
N MET A 13 -0.13 -22.20 -3.09
CA MET A 13 -0.11 -22.56 -1.67
C MET A 13 1.27 -22.99 -1.18
N LEU A 14 2.07 -23.65 -2.02
CA LEU A 14 3.46 -23.98 -1.72
C LEU A 14 4.34 -22.72 -1.69
N GLY A 15 4.18 -21.84 -2.69
CA GLY A 15 4.91 -20.57 -2.78
C GLY A 15 4.66 -19.66 -1.59
N MET A 16 3.45 -19.64 -1.05
CA MET A 16 3.10 -18.86 0.16
C MET A 16 3.79 -19.35 1.43
N ARG A 17 4.38 -20.53 1.42
CA ARG A 17 5.17 -21.12 2.53
C ARG A 17 6.67 -21.11 2.25
N ASP A 18 7.11 -20.51 1.14
CA ASP A 18 8.51 -20.45 0.78
C ASP A 18 9.33 -19.66 1.83
N LYS A 19 10.61 -19.98 1.94
CA LYS A 19 11.54 -19.26 2.83
C LYS A 19 11.81 -17.83 2.34
N SER A 20 11.78 -17.61 1.03
CA SER A 20 11.96 -16.29 0.41
C SER A 20 10.68 -15.46 0.52
N SER A 21 10.78 -14.29 1.14
CA SER A 21 9.67 -13.31 1.18
C SER A 21 9.24 -12.85 -0.22
N VAL A 22 10.17 -12.80 -1.16
CA VAL A 22 9.87 -12.44 -2.57
C VAL A 22 8.94 -13.48 -3.18
N VAL A 23 9.26 -14.78 -3.01
CA VAL A 23 8.40 -15.86 -3.53
C VAL A 23 7.03 -15.85 -2.85
N ARG A 24 6.97 -15.64 -1.54
CA ARG A 24 5.68 -15.53 -0.83
C ARG A 24 4.86 -14.36 -1.32
N THR A 25 5.47 -13.19 -1.51
CA THR A 25 4.76 -12.00 -2.01
C THR A 25 4.20 -12.21 -3.42
N GLU A 26 4.97 -12.85 -4.32
CA GLU A 26 4.49 -13.19 -5.66
C GLU A 26 3.36 -14.22 -5.60
N ALA A 27 3.49 -15.25 -4.78
CA ALA A 27 2.42 -16.25 -4.58
C ALA A 27 1.12 -15.63 -4.06
N ILE A 28 1.20 -14.67 -3.12
CA ILE A 28 0.03 -13.90 -2.65
C ILE A 28 -0.62 -13.16 -3.84
N GLY A 29 0.18 -12.59 -4.74
CA GLY A 29 -0.33 -11.92 -5.94
C GLY A 29 -1.14 -12.83 -6.87
N LEU A 30 -0.82 -14.12 -6.91
CA LEU A 30 -1.50 -15.10 -7.76
C LEU A 30 -2.81 -15.66 -7.16
N LEU A 31 -3.20 -15.24 -5.94
CA LEU A 31 -4.47 -15.68 -5.33
C LEU A 31 -5.69 -15.25 -6.14
N THR A 32 -5.59 -14.25 -7.01
CA THR A 32 -6.66 -13.87 -7.95
C THR A 32 -6.85 -14.85 -9.08
N GLU A 33 -5.87 -15.71 -9.36
CA GLU A 33 -5.84 -16.66 -10.48
C GLU A 33 -6.26 -18.08 -10.06
N VAL A 34 -6.49 -18.30 -8.75
CA VAL A 34 -6.80 -19.64 -8.21
C VAL A 34 -8.16 -19.64 -7.52
N SER A 35 -8.84 -20.79 -7.57
CA SER A 35 -10.06 -21.04 -6.81
C SER A 35 -9.71 -21.64 -5.46
N LEU A 36 -9.94 -20.91 -4.39
CA LEU A 36 -9.81 -21.41 -3.04
C LEU A 36 -11.18 -21.68 -2.43
N ASP A 37 -11.33 -22.84 -1.79
CA ASP A 37 -12.46 -23.04 -0.88
C ASP A 37 -12.31 -22.13 0.35
N LYS A 38 -13.43 -21.89 1.05
CA LYS A 38 -13.47 -20.93 2.16
C LYS A 38 -12.52 -21.31 3.29
N GLU A 39 -12.35 -22.58 3.58
CA GLU A 39 -11.49 -23.05 4.68
C GLU A 39 -10.02 -22.77 4.37
N LYS A 40 -9.54 -23.16 3.19
CA LYS A 40 -8.18 -22.87 2.72
C LYS A 40 -7.93 -21.36 2.62
N PHE A 41 -8.93 -20.59 2.17
CA PHE A 41 -8.85 -19.13 2.14
C PHE A 41 -8.64 -18.58 3.54
N ASP A 42 -9.51 -18.91 4.51
CA ASP A 42 -9.45 -18.38 5.88
C ASP A 42 -8.13 -18.74 6.58
N ASP A 43 -7.61 -19.95 6.38
CA ASP A 43 -6.33 -20.38 6.94
C ASP A 43 -5.15 -19.65 6.34
N THR A 44 -5.15 -19.47 5.02
CA THR A 44 -4.12 -18.73 4.30
C THR A 44 -4.08 -17.28 4.74
N MET A 45 -5.24 -16.63 4.82
CA MET A 45 -5.36 -15.23 5.25
C MET A 45 -4.87 -15.05 6.68
N ARG A 46 -5.22 -15.99 7.57
CA ARG A 46 -4.77 -15.97 8.97
C ARG A 46 -3.25 -16.06 9.08
N ALA A 47 -2.62 -16.93 8.30
CA ALA A 47 -1.16 -17.09 8.30
C ALA A 47 -0.46 -15.79 7.84
N VAL A 48 -0.88 -15.21 6.70
CA VAL A 48 -0.25 -13.98 6.18
C VAL A 48 -0.48 -12.79 7.11
N LEU A 49 -1.70 -12.61 7.65
CA LEU A 49 -2.02 -11.48 8.54
C LEU A 49 -1.43 -11.63 9.94
N GLY A 50 -1.04 -12.85 10.35
CA GLY A 50 -0.43 -13.14 11.65
C GLY A 50 1.10 -13.12 11.63
N GLU A 51 1.70 -13.68 10.58
CA GLU A 51 3.14 -13.97 10.52
C GLU A 51 3.85 -13.28 9.35
N GLY A 52 3.10 -12.78 8.37
CA GLY A 52 3.65 -12.14 7.19
C GLY A 52 4.28 -10.76 7.50
N SER A 53 5.31 -10.40 6.74
CA SER A 53 5.86 -9.05 6.76
C SER A 53 4.81 -8.01 6.34
N VAL A 54 5.06 -6.74 6.66
CA VAL A 54 4.17 -5.62 6.25
C VAL A 54 3.93 -5.64 4.74
N SER A 55 4.98 -5.88 3.92
CA SER A 55 4.84 -5.95 2.46
C SER A 55 3.95 -7.10 2.00
N GLU A 56 4.02 -8.26 2.63
CA GLU A 56 3.16 -9.41 2.34
C GLU A 56 1.71 -9.10 2.72
N GLN A 57 1.50 -8.47 3.87
CA GLN A 57 0.17 -8.05 4.32
C GLN A 57 -0.44 -6.97 3.40
N GLN A 58 0.36 -5.99 2.96
CA GLN A 58 -0.06 -4.98 1.98
C GLN A 58 -0.44 -5.62 0.63
N LYS A 59 0.38 -6.58 0.14
CA LYS A 59 0.07 -7.33 -1.08
C LYS A 59 -1.23 -8.11 -0.93
N LEU A 60 -1.45 -8.73 0.22
CA LEU A 60 -2.70 -9.44 0.53
C LEU A 60 -3.90 -8.49 0.52
N LEU A 61 -3.83 -7.34 1.17
CA LEU A 61 -4.92 -6.35 1.17
C LEU A 61 -5.28 -5.92 -0.25
N LYS A 62 -4.28 -5.69 -1.10
CA LYS A 62 -4.50 -5.39 -2.52
C LYS A 62 -5.27 -6.51 -3.24
N VAL A 63 -4.93 -7.76 -2.97
CA VAL A 63 -5.61 -8.95 -3.54
C VAL A 63 -7.02 -9.07 -3.00
N LEU A 64 -7.24 -8.88 -1.70
CA LEU A 64 -8.58 -8.96 -1.09
C LEU A 64 -9.59 -8.00 -1.74
N GLY A 65 -9.14 -6.80 -2.13
CA GLY A 65 -9.99 -5.86 -2.85
C GLY A 65 -10.33 -6.26 -4.30
N GLN A 66 -9.74 -7.34 -4.82
CA GLN A 66 -9.97 -7.84 -6.18
C GLN A 66 -10.75 -9.16 -6.20
N LEU A 67 -10.82 -9.85 -5.07
CA LEU A 67 -11.55 -11.11 -4.93
C LEU A 67 -13.04 -10.87 -4.71
N ASP A 68 -13.83 -11.95 -4.86
CA ASP A 68 -15.27 -11.90 -4.58
C ASP A 68 -15.53 -11.40 -3.15
N THR A 69 -16.36 -10.37 -3.05
CA THR A 69 -16.73 -9.75 -1.77
C THR A 69 -17.41 -10.74 -0.83
N LEU A 70 -18.17 -11.71 -1.34
CA LEU A 70 -18.80 -12.76 -0.52
C LEU A 70 -17.74 -13.60 0.22
N LEU A 71 -16.57 -13.78 -0.39
CA LEU A 71 -15.48 -14.53 0.22
C LEU A 71 -14.71 -13.66 1.24
N THR A 72 -14.50 -12.37 0.93
CA THR A 72 -13.55 -11.50 1.63
C THR A 72 -14.20 -10.63 2.71
N GLN A 73 -15.51 -10.36 2.63
CA GLN A 73 -16.21 -9.41 3.50
C GLN A 73 -15.94 -9.65 4.98
N GLY A 74 -16.15 -10.87 5.47
CA GLY A 74 -16.00 -11.18 6.90
C GLY A 74 -14.56 -11.01 7.41
N LEU A 75 -13.56 -11.13 6.53
CA LEU A 75 -12.17 -10.85 6.87
C LEU A 75 -11.92 -9.33 6.93
N ILE A 76 -12.41 -8.60 5.94
CA ILE A 76 -12.28 -7.13 5.89
C ILE A 76 -12.96 -6.50 7.12
N GLU A 77 -14.15 -6.96 7.51
CA GLU A 77 -14.83 -6.52 8.74
C GLU A 77 -13.96 -6.70 9.98
N LYS A 78 -13.30 -7.86 10.12
CA LYS A 78 -12.36 -8.09 11.24
C LYS A 78 -11.19 -7.13 11.22
N LEU A 79 -10.68 -6.78 10.03
CA LEU A 79 -9.58 -5.81 9.89
C LEU A 79 -10.04 -4.38 10.22
N ILE A 80 -11.26 -3.99 9.84
CA ILE A 80 -11.88 -2.72 10.26
C ILE A 80 -11.96 -2.64 11.79
N VAL A 81 -12.45 -3.72 12.44
CA VAL A 81 -12.52 -3.77 13.91
C VAL A 81 -11.12 -3.69 14.55
N ARG A 82 -10.12 -4.38 14.00
CA ARG A 82 -8.73 -4.28 14.47
C ARG A 82 -8.18 -2.86 14.33
N MET A 83 -8.46 -2.20 13.22
CA MET A 83 -8.09 -0.80 12.98
C MET A 83 -8.73 0.13 14.02
N GLY A 84 -10.02 0.00 14.28
CA GLY A 84 -10.74 0.80 15.28
C GLY A 84 -10.25 0.59 16.72
N ASN A 85 -9.73 -0.60 17.02
CA ASN A 85 -9.15 -0.94 18.34
C ASN A 85 -7.64 -0.64 18.43
N ASN A 86 -7.02 0.02 17.45
CA ASN A 86 -5.58 0.25 17.33
C ASN A 86 -4.73 -1.03 17.34
N ASN A 87 -5.31 -2.16 16.87
CA ASN A 87 -4.67 -3.48 16.79
C ASN A 87 -4.29 -3.87 15.35
N LEU A 88 -4.36 -2.96 14.41
CA LEU A 88 -3.85 -3.10 13.05
C LEU A 88 -2.62 -2.20 12.89
N ASP A 89 -1.56 -2.73 12.26
CA ASP A 89 -0.37 -1.93 11.96
C ASP A 89 -0.77 -0.67 11.16
N PRO A 90 -0.41 0.54 11.59
CA PRO A 90 -0.72 1.77 10.86
C PRO A 90 -0.28 1.75 9.38
N ASN A 91 0.80 1.03 9.06
CA ASN A 91 1.27 0.89 7.68
C ASN A 91 0.30 0.12 6.77
N LEU A 92 -0.73 -0.52 7.31
CA LEU A 92 -1.78 -1.24 6.58
C LEU A 92 -3.09 -0.43 6.43
N HIS A 93 -3.21 0.72 7.09
CA HIS A 93 -4.47 1.49 7.11
C HIS A 93 -4.87 1.97 5.73
N LEU A 94 -3.93 2.53 4.97
CA LEU A 94 -4.19 2.97 3.60
C LEU A 94 -4.55 1.79 2.69
N ASP A 95 -3.78 0.70 2.78
CA ASP A 95 -4.00 -0.49 1.94
C ASP A 95 -5.37 -1.14 2.24
N LEU A 96 -5.81 -1.14 3.51
CA LEU A 96 -7.15 -1.59 3.88
C LEU A 96 -8.24 -0.67 3.30
N SER A 97 -8.06 0.64 3.39
CA SER A 97 -9.00 1.61 2.83
C SER A 97 -9.14 1.46 1.30
N GLU A 98 -8.02 1.28 0.61
CA GLU A 98 -8.00 1.02 -0.83
C GLU A 98 -8.62 -0.34 -1.19
N ALA A 99 -8.40 -1.39 -0.39
CA ALA A 99 -9.03 -2.69 -0.58
C ALA A 99 -10.55 -2.55 -0.49
N ILE A 100 -11.06 -1.87 0.54
CA ILE A 100 -12.50 -1.62 0.72
C ILE A 100 -13.08 -0.85 -0.48
N ALA A 101 -12.39 0.21 -0.93
CA ALA A 101 -12.84 0.98 -2.09
C ALA A 101 -12.96 0.12 -3.36
N ARG A 102 -12.04 -0.85 -3.56
CA ARG A 102 -12.07 -1.78 -4.72
C ARG A 102 -13.20 -2.81 -4.64
N THR A 103 -13.69 -3.17 -3.44
CA THR A 103 -14.85 -4.08 -3.32
C THR A 103 -16.14 -3.44 -3.79
N HIS A 104 -16.22 -2.12 -3.94
CA HIS A 104 -17.44 -1.35 -4.20
C HIS A 104 -18.58 -1.63 -3.20
N SER A 105 -18.26 -2.16 -2.01
CA SER A 105 -19.23 -2.43 -0.94
C SER A 105 -19.54 -1.16 -0.17
N GLU A 106 -20.75 -0.62 -0.33
CA GLU A 106 -21.24 0.51 0.45
C GLU A 106 -21.21 0.20 1.95
N TYR A 107 -21.59 -1.00 2.32
CA TYR A 107 -21.60 -1.46 3.71
C TYR A 107 -20.21 -1.38 4.37
N LEU A 108 -19.16 -1.89 3.72
CA LEU A 108 -17.80 -1.81 4.24
C LEU A 108 -17.29 -0.36 4.28
N GLY A 109 -17.66 0.43 3.29
CA GLY A 109 -17.33 1.86 3.24
C GLY A 109 -17.93 2.64 4.42
N ILE A 110 -19.19 2.38 4.78
CA ILE A 110 -19.85 2.99 5.95
C ILE A 110 -19.15 2.60 7.25
N GLN A 111 -18.78 1.32 7.41
CA GLN A 111 -18.06 0.86 8.60
C GLN A 111 -16.69 1.53 8.75
N LEU A 112 -15.93 1.63 7.67
CA LEU A 112 -14.65 2.34 7.68
C LEU A 112 -14.83 3.82 8.01
N ALA A 113 -15.80 4.50 7.39
CA ALA A 113 -16.07 5.92 7.63
C ALA A 113 -16.44 6.22 9.08
N ALA A 114 -17.10 5.29 9.77
CA ALA A 114 -17.46 5.43 11.18
C ALA A 114 -16.23 5.45 12.12
N LEU A 115 -15.08 4.93 11.69
CA LEU A 115 -13.82 4.97 12.46
C LEU A 115 -13.06 6.28 12.26
N VAL A 116 -13.23 6.95 11.13
CA VAL A 116 -12.54 8.20 10.78
C VAL A 116 -13.31 9.38 11.38
N THR A 117 -13.33 9.48 12.71
CA THR A 117 -14.09 10.53 13.42
C THR A 117 -13.31 11.82 13.61
N ASP A 118 -12.01 11.79 13.53
CA ASP A 118 -11.15 12.98 13.73
C ASP A 118 -10.37 13.31 12.45
N LYS A 119 -10.92 14.27 11.67
CA LYS A 119 -10.22 14.86 10.51
C LYS A 119 -9.33 16.02 10.99
N SER A 120 -8.35 15.73 11.86
CA SER A 120 -7.45 16.76 12.38
C SER A 120 -6.49 17.32 11.30
N SER A 121 -6.27 16.57 10.23
CA SER A 121 -5.65 17.11 9.01
C SER A 121 -6.23 16.43 7.76
N ASP A 122 -6.23 17.14 6.63
CA ASP A 122 -6.77 16.67 5.35
C ASP A 122 -6.05 15.42 4.80
N PHE A 123 -4.93 14.99 5.41
CA PHE A 123 -4.03 13.96 4.87
C PHE A 123 -3.48 13.00 5.93
N ASP A 124 -3.98 13.00 7.17
CA ASP A 124 -3.48 12.10 8.23
C ASP A 124 -3.73 10.63 7.89
N GLU A 125 -4.80 10.34 7.16
CA GLU A 125 -5.16 8.99 6.71
C GLU A 125 -4.16 8.36 5.73
N VAL A 126 -3.43 9.19 4.97
CA VAL A 126 -2.40 8.72 4.02
C VAL A 126 -0.97 8.85 4.57
N MET A 127 -0.84 9.19 5.86
CA MET A 127 0.44 9.35 6.51
C MET A 127 1.25 8.04 6.54
N TYR A 128 0.56 6.92 6.66
CA TYR A 128 1.14 5.58 6.78
C TYR A 128 0.59 4.65 5.71
N GLY A 129 1.37 3.63 5.37
CA GLY A 129 1.02 2.71 4.29
C GLY A 129 1.62 3.11 2.95
N GLY A 130 1.05 2.58 1.87
CA GLY A 130 1.52 2.78 0.50
C GLY A 130 2.65 1.85 0.09
N SER A 131 2.95 1.82 -1.20
CA SER A 131 3.96 0.97 -1.81
C SER A 131 5.19 1.77 -2.22
N ILE A 132 6.35 1.38 -1.70
CA ILE A 132 7.66 1.97 -2.08
C ILE A 132 7.91 1.78 -3.58
N GLU A 133 7.56 0.61 -4.13
CA GLU A 133 7.72 0.30 -5.55
C GLU A 133 6.86 1.21 -6.43
N ASN A 134 5.57 1.35 -6.08
CA ASN A 134 4.67 2.26 -6.80
C ASN A 134 5.15 3.71 -6.69
N GLY A 135 5.61 4.14 -5.52
CA GLY A 135 6.17 5.48 -5.32
C GLY A 135 7.42 5.69 -6.18
N ARG A 136 8.31 4.70 -6.27
CA ARG A 136 9.48 4.72 -7.16
C ARG A 136 9.07 4.85 -8.61
N ASN A 137 8.15 4.01 -9.08
CA ASN A 137 7.67 4.04 -10.46
C ASN A 137 7.01 5.38 -10.78
N TYR A 138 6.20 5.91 -9.85
CA TYR A 138 5.58 7.23 -10.00
C TYR A 138 6.61 8.35 -10.10
N PHE A 139 7.68 8.30 -9.30
CA PHE A 139 8.76 9.29 -9.30
C PHE A 139 9.55 9.30 -10.62
N TYR A 140 9.91 8.11 -11.14
CA TYR A 140 10.77 7.98 -12.32
C TYR A 140 10.01 7.93 -13.64
N GLU A 141 8.86 7.24 -13.67
CA GLU A 141 8.15 6.86 -14.91
C GLU A 141 6.74 7.47 -15.00
N GLY A 142 6.22 8.02 -13.89
CA GLY A 142 4.86 8.55 -13.81
C GLY A 142 4.62 9.70 -14.78
N SER A 143 3.65 9.55 -15.68
CA SER A 143 3.26 10.60 -16.62
C SER A 143 2.71 11.85 -15.93
N ALA A 144 2.08 11.72 -14.76
CA ALA A 144 1.50 12.80 -13.98
C ALA A 144 2.51 13.47 -13.02
N GLY A 145 3.40 12.68 -12.39
CA GLY A 145 4.33 13.20 -11.39
C GLY A 145 5.59 13.80 -12.00
N GLN A 146 6.26 13.07 -12.88
CA GLN A 146 7.51 13.44 -13.55
C GLN A 146 8.58 14.08 -12.63
N CYS A 147 8.62 13.64 -11.37
CA CYS A 147 9.43 14.29 -10.32
C CYS A 147 10.92 14.30 -10.68
N VAL A 148 11.41 13.24 -11.33
CA VAL A 148 12.81 13.07 -11.74
C VAL A 148 13.27 14.13 -12.76
N ARG A 149 12.35 14.80 -13.46
CA ARG A 149 12.72 15.89 -14.38
C ARG A 149 13.31 17.11 -13.67
N CYS A 150 12.88 17.34 -12.43
CA CYS A 150 13.32 18.50 -11.66
C CYS A 150 14.21 18.08 -10.48
N HIS A 151 14.00 16.91 -9.89
CA HIS A 151 14.65 16.45 -8.68
C HIS A 151 15.67 15.35 -8.94
N GLY A 152 16.92 15.58 -8.60
CA GLY A 152 17.94 14.55 -8.58
C GLY A 152 17.89 13.73 -7.29
N VAL A 153 18.32 12.46 -7.36
CA VAL A 153 18.48 11.54 -6.21
C VAL A 153 19.87 10.94 -6.12
N GLU A 154 20.72 11.23 -7.10
CA GLU A 154 22.13 10.81 -7.10
C GLU A 154 23.02 11.87 -6.44
N LYS A 155 24.19 11.43 -5.91
CA LYS A 155 25.17 12.36 -5.34
C LYS A 155 25.65 13.34 -6.40
N GLY A 156 25.45 14.63 -6.16
CA GLY A 156 25.90 15.69 -7.06
C GLY A 156 25.05 15.89 -8.31
N SER A 157 23.91 15.19 -8.44
CA SER A 157 22.96 15.52 -9.51
C SER A 157 22.39 16.91 -9.29
N VAL A 158 22.39 17.72 -10.38
CA VAL A 158 21.88 19.09 -10.39
C VAL A 158 20.58 19.08 -11.21
N GLY A 159 19.53 19.64 -10.65
CA GLY A 159 18.22 19.81 -11.28
C GLY A 159 17.68 21.21 -11.01
N VAL A 160 16.58 21.56 -11.64
CA VAL A 160 15.86 22.83 -11.35
C VAL A 160 15.21 22.82 -9.98
N GLY A 161 14.98 21.63 -9.40
CA GLY A 161 14.52 21.41 -8.03
C GLY A 161 15.65 20.94 -7.10
N PRO A 162 15.45 21.00 -5.76
CA PRO A 162 16.41 20.50 -4.80
C PRO A 162 16.68 19.00 -4.97
N ASN A 163 17.93 18.59 -4.69
CA ASN A 163 18.30 17.18 -4.66
C ASN A 163 17.60 16.47 -3.48
N LEU A 164 16.97 15.33 -3.73
CA LEU A 164 16.18 14.60 -2.74
C LEU A 164 16.91 13.39 -2.13
N ARG A 165 18.18 13.16 -2.45
CA ARG A 165 18.95 12.00 -2.00
C ARG A 165 18.86 11.76 -0.48
N GLU A 166 18.95 12.79 0.31
CA GLU A 166 19.01 12.72 1.77
C GLU A 166 17.74 13.23 2.45
N ILE A 167 16.69 13.51 1.66
CA ILE A 167 15.50 14.20 2.14
C ILE A 167 14.79 13.45 3.26
N GLY A 168 14.80 12.11 3.22
CA GLY A 168 14.20 11.26 4.26
C GLY A 168 14.90 11.33 5.62
N GLY A 169 16.18 11.76 5.66
CA GLY A 169 16.89 12.04 6.90
C GLY A 169 16.71 13.49 7.39
N LEU A 170 16.28 14.40 6.51
CA LEU A 170 16.14 15.82 6.81
C LEU A 170 14.72 16.21 7.22
N LEU A 171 13.72 15.54 6.66
CA LEU A 171 12.31 15.83 6.89
C LEU A 171 11.57 14.62 7.49
N THR A 172 10.66 14.90 8.42
CA THR A 172 9.73 13.91 8.92
C THR A 172 8.74 13.51 7.82
N ARG A 173 8.10 12.33 7.95
CA ARG A 173 7.07 11.86 7.01
C ARG A 173 5.95 12.89 6.82
N LYS A 174 5.49 13.52 7.92
CA LYS A 174 4.49 14.60 7.87
C LYS A 174 4.97 15.80 7.05
N GLN A 175 6.22 16.20 7.20
CA GLN A 175 6.80 17.30 6.43
C GLN A 175 6.98 16.96 4.96
N LEU A 176 7.30 15.71 4.63
CA LEU A 176 7.38 15.23 3.25
C LEU A 176 5.98 15.24 2.60
N LEU A 177 4.97 14.72 3.29
CA LEU A 177 3.59 14.76 2.81
C LEU A 177 3.11 16.20 2.61
N GLU A 178 3.37 17.08 3.57
CA GLU A 178 3.03 18.50 3.46
C GLU A 178 3.69 19.18 2.26
N ALA A 179 4.97 18.85 1.97
CA ALA A 179 5.66 19.38 0.80
C ALA A 179 5.05 18.92 -0.53
N LEU A 180 4.42 17.74 -0.58
CA LEU A 180 3.71 17.25 -1.76
C LEU A 180 2.34 17.93 -1.94
N VAL A 181 1.58 18.11 -0.87
CA VAL A 181 0.19 18.63 -0.96
C VAL A 181 0.10 20.15 -0.82
N LYS A 182 1.08 20.78 -0.20
CA LYS A 182 1.19 22.24 0.00
C LYS A 182 2.61 22.73 -0.37
N PRO A 183 3.03 22.59 -1.64
CA PRO A 183 4.43 22.77 -2.04
C PRO A 183 4.98 24.18 -1.75
N SER A 184 4.12 25.19 -1.72
CA SER A 184 4.50 26.57 -1.44
C SER A 184 4.63 26.91 0.06
N LYS A 185 4.25 25.97 0.96
CA LYS A 185 4.29 26.23 2.41
C LYS A 185 5.72 26.27 2.96
N ARG A 186 6.60 25.47 2.37
CA ARG A 186 8.02 25.43 2.71
C ARG A 186 8.85 25.35 1.43
N LEU A 187 9.67 26.33 1.20
CA LEU A 187 10.61 26.30 0.08
C LEU A 187 11.99 25.90 0.59
N ALA A 188 12.69 25.08 -0.19
CA ALA A 188 14.10 24.76 0.11
C ALA A 188 14.97 26.01 -0.01
N PRO A 189 16.04 26.15 0.79
CA PRO A 189 16.98 27.26 0.66
C PRO A 189 17.49 27.41 -0.78
N GLY A 190 17.44 28.61 -1.32
CA GLY A 190 17.85 28.90 -2.70
C GLY A 190 16.76 28.74 -3.76
N TYR A 191 15.54 28.29 -3.42
CA TYR A 191 14.42 28.07 -4.34
C TYR A 191 13.24 29.05 -4.10
N GLY A 192 13.46 30.12 -3.39
CA GLY A 192 12.46 31.18 -3.20
C GLY A 192 12.35 32.10 -4.41
N VAL A 193 11.16 32.71 -4.58
CA VAL A 193 10.98 33.77 -5.56
C VAL A 193 11.54 35.06 -4.96
N VAL A 194 12.48 35.69 -5.66
CA VAL A 194 12.93 37.04 -5.34
C VAL A 194 12.01 38.01 -6.08
N THR A 195 11.18 38.73 -5.33
CA THR A 195 10.36 39.85 -5.85
C THR A 195 11.12 41.16 -5.68
#